data_24806f75f923c4ac6c5e68bc05a3a69a
#
_entry.id   24806f75f923c4ac6c5e68bc05a3a69a
#
_cell.length_a   1.000
_cell.length_b   1.000
_cell.length_c   1.000
_cell.angle_alpha   90.00
_cell.angle_beta   90.00
_cell.angle_gamma   90.00
#
_symmetry.space_group_name_H-M   'P 1'
#
loop_
_entity.id
_entity.type
_entity.pdbx_description
1 polymer ?
#
loop_
_entity_poly.entity_id
_entity_poly.type
_entity_poly.pdbx_seq_one_letter_code
_entity_poly.pdbx_strand_id
1 'polypeptide(L)'
;MITIKVPATSANIGPGFDSLGIALQTYLTLEIHEETAEWVVEHTMGAAIPHDATHFIVATARQLAPDLTPHRLVVKSDIPLARGLGSSSSALLAGLTMANELANLQLTADDLLTYATKLEGHPDNVAPALFGGGVAAYFDGQHVYHAPIHFPEDLQFVTYIPDTQLLTAAARAALPTQLDFKTSVAAGAIGNTLIAALNANDFETAKHLIEADKFHESARQHLVPHLAQIRTLAHDLGIVGTYLSGA
;
A
#
# COMPACT_ATOMS: atom_id res chain seq x y z
N MET A 1 -3.83 -17.72 21.25
CA MET A 1 -4.45 -16.86 20.21
C MET A 1 -3.51 -15.68 19.98
N ILE A 2 -3.09 -15.46 18.74
CA ILE A 2 -2.26 -14.33 18.30
C ILE A 2 -3.13 -13.47 17.39
N THR A 3 -3.03 -12.15 17.51
CA THR A 3 -3.77 -11.21 16.65
C THR A 3 -2.77 -10.30 15.92
N ILE A 4 -2.83 -10.29 14.60
CA ILE A 4 -2.05 -9.44 13.71
C ILE A 4 -3.00 -8.44 13.08
N LYS A 5 -2.68 -7.14 13.20
CA LYS A 5 -3.50 -6.06 12.66
C LYS A 5 -2.65 -5.22 11.71
N VAL A 6 -3.05 -5.16 10.44
CA VAL A 6 -2.31 -4.46 9.38
C VAL A 6 -3.21 -3.37 8.78
N PRO A 7 -2.74 -2.12 8.70
CA PRO A 7 -3.54 -1.04 8.14
C PRO A 7 -3.67 -1.12 6.62
N ALA A 8 -4.72 -0.51 6.08
CA ALA A 8 -4.78 -0.07 4.70
C ALA A 8 -3.73 1.00 4.44
N THR A 9 -3.39 1.21 3.17
CA THR A 9 -2.42 2.22 2.76
C THR A 9 -2.90 2.97 1.54
N SER A 10 -2.49 4.23 1.44
CA SER A 10 -2.58 5.00 0.22
C SER A 10 -1.18 5.25 -0.30
N ALA A 11 -0.92 4.83 -1.52
CA ALA A 11 0.39 4.87 -2.15
C ALA A 11 0.53 6.03 -3.14
N ASN A 12 1.76 6.33 -3.50
CA ASN A 12 2.21 7.37 -4.43
C ASN A 12 2.11 8.80 -3.89
N ILE A 13 1.05 9.18 -3.23
CA ILE A 13 0.81 10.56 -2.74
C ILE A 13 1.13 11.58 -3.86
N GLY A 14 0.55 11.35 -5.06
CA GLY A 14 0.85 12.09 -6.28
C GLY A 14 2.21 11.73 -6.87
N PRO A 15 3.23 12.60 -6.82
CA PRO A 15 4.51 12.45 -7.52
C PRO A 15 5.48 11.44 -6.90
N GLY A 16 5.12 10.80 -5.81
CA GLY A 16 5.96 9.78 -5.15
C GLY A 16 5.73 8.37 -5.66
N PHE A 17 5.58 8.19 -6.97
CA PHE A 17 5.33 6.91 -7.59
C PHE A 17 6.31 5.83 -7.13
N ASP A 18 5.78 4.66 -6.70
CA ASP A 18 6.53 3.51 -6.16
C ASP A 18 7.43 3.84 -4.94
N SER A 19 7.26 5.01 -4.30
CA SER A 19 8.16 5.50 -3.25
C SER A 19 7.43 6.01 -2.01
N LEU A 20 6.35 6.77 -2.18
CA LEU A 20 5.66 7.41 -1.06
C LEU A 20 4.37 6.67 -0.72
N GLY A 21 4.12 6.50 0.57
CA GLY A 21 2.86 5.94 1.03
C GLY A 21 2.51 6.36 2.45
N ILE A 22 1.23 6.19 2.80
CA ILE A 22 0.71 6.48 4.13
C ILE A 22 -0.24 5.39 4.59
N ALA A 23 -0.15 5.02 5.87
CA ALA A 23 -1.08 4.12 6.53
C ALA A 23 -2.40 4.83 6.87
N LEU A 24 -3.52 4.13 6.67
CA LEU A 24 -4.86 4.62 6.94
C LEU A 24 -5.49 3.89 8.14
N GLN A 25 -6.49 4.50 8.78
CA GLN A 25 -7.17 3.92 9.94
C GLN A 25 -8.27 2.92 9.56
N THR A 26 -7.99 2.07 8.58
CA THR A 26 -8.83 0.95 8.14
C THR A 26 -7.94 -0.28 8.11
N TYR A 27 -8.42 -1.44 8.57
CA TYR A 27 -7.50 -2.53 8.90
C TYR A 27 -7.95 -3.87 8.35
N LEU A 28 -6.96 -4.73 8.11
CA LEU A 28 -7.07 -6.16 8.08
C LEU A 28 -6.64 -6.70 9.45
N THR A 29 -7.46 -7.57 10.03
CA THR A 29 -7.15 -8.28 11.28
C THR A 29 -7.12 -9.77 11.02
N LEU A 30 -5.99 -10.41 11.32
CA LEU A 30 -5.79 -11.85 11.29
C LEU A 30 -5.71 -12.37 12.73
N GLU A 31 -6.64 -13.24 13.10
CA GLU A 31 -6.61 -13.99 14.36
C GLU A 31 -6.13 -15.41 14.09
N ILE A 32 -5.08 -15.84 14.78
CA ILE A 32 -4.52 -17.18 14.68
C ILE A 32 -4.99 -17.97 15.92
N HIS A 33 -5.75 -19.02 15.67
CA HIS A 33 -6.34 -19.86 16.71
C HIS A 33 -5.53 -21.16 16.87
N GLU A 34 -6.19 -22.24 17.27
CA GLU A 34 -5.60 -23.55 17.53
C GLU A 34 -5.01 -24.22 16.28
N GLU A 35 -4.07 -25.12 16.49
CA GLU A 35 -3.56 -26.03 15.46
C GLU A 35 -4.67 -26.97 14.96
N THR A 36 -4.63 -27.27 13.68
CA THR A 36 -5.59 -28.11 12.98
C THR A 36 -4.88 -29.10 12.05
N ALA A 37 -5.60 -30.12 11.56
CA ALA A 37 -5.01 -31.08 10.60
C ALA A 37 -4.74 -30.44 9.23
N GLU A 38 -5.56 -29.45 8.84
CA GLU A 38 -5.46 -28.73 7.58
C GLU A 38 -5.72 -27.23 7.85
N TRP A 39 -5.25 -26.36 6.95
CA TRP A 39 -5.52 -24.91 7.06
C TRP A 39 -7.01 -24.63 6.90
N VAL A 40 -7.58 -23.91 7.85
CA VAL A 40 -8.97 -23.43 7.83
C VAL A 40 -8.94 -21.90 7.94
N VAL A 41 -9.49 -21.21 6.95
CA VAL A 41 -9.55 -19.74 6.92
C VAL A 41 -11.00 -19.28 6.90
N GLU A 42 -11.45 -18.70 7.99
CA GLU A 42 -12.78 -18.14 8.14
C GLU A 42 -12.77 -16.64 7.75
N HIS A 43 -13.63 -16.23 6.83
CA HIS A 43 -13.80 -14.85 6.43
C HIS A 43 -15.16 -14.60 5.76
N THR A 44 -15.53 -13.32 5.58
CA THR A 44 -16.75 -12.88 4.90
C THR A 44 -16.47 -12.06 3.63
N MET A 45 -15.24 -12.14 3.08
CA MET A 45 -14.77 -11.30 1.97
C MET A 45 -15.28 -11.74 0.58
N GLY A 46 -16.14 -12.76 0.51
CA GLY A 46 -16.77 -13.24 -0.72
C GLY A 46 -16.32 -14.65 -1.12
N ALA A 47 -17.18 -15.35 -1.86
CA ALA A 47 -17.01 -16.76 -2.21
C ALA A 47 -15.83 -17.06 -3.16
N ALA A 48 -15.27 -16.04 -3.80
CA ALA A 48 -14.11 -16.19 -4.68
C ALA A 48 -12.77 -16.31 -3.94
N ILE A 49 -12.75 -15.98 -2.64
CA ILE A 49 -11.55 -16.07 -1.82
C ILE A 49 -11.52 -17.44 -1.13
N PRO A 50 -10.41 -18.19 -1.22
CA PRO A 50 -10.31 -19.53 -0.65
C PRO A 50 -10.41 -19.56 0.88
N HIS A 51 -10.90 -20.67 1.43
CA HIS A 51 -11.00 -20.93 2.87
C HIS A 51 -9.98 -21.98 3.37
N ASP A 52 -8.94 -22.26 2.59
CA ASP A 52 -7.97 -23.35 2.81
C ASP A 52 -6.52 -22.87 2.63
N ALA A 53 -5.59 -23.79 2.46
CA ALA A 53 -4.16 -23.53 2.24
C ALA A 53 -3.85 -22.64 1.03
N THR A 54 -4.79 -22.47 0.09
CA THR A 54 -4.62 -21.60 -1.10
C THR A 54 -5.00 -20.14 -0.85
N HIS A 55 -5.54 -19.83 0.36
CA HIS A 55 -5.79 -18.46 0.76
C HIS A 55 -4.49 -17.64 0.74
N PHE A 56 -4.53 -16.41 0.18
CA PHE A 56 -3.34 -15.60 -0.09
C PHE A 56 -2.44 -15.41 1.14
N ILE A 57 -3.01 -15.17 2.32
CA ILE A 57 -2.27 -15.03 3.60
C ILE A 57 -1.50 -16.32 3.91
N VAL A 58 -2.14 -17.48 3.78
CA VAL A 58 -1.50 -18.80 4.04
C VAL A 58 -0.43 -19.09 3.00
N ALA A 59 -0.74 -18.89 1.72
CA ALA A 59 0.21 -19.09 0.63
C ALA A 59 1.47 -18.23 0.81
N THR A 60 1.30 -16.96 1.20
CA THR A 60 2.40 -16.05 1.51
C THR A 60 3.22 -16.51 2.72
N ALA A 61 2.56 -16.90 3.80
CA ALA A 61 3.26 -17.40 4.99
C ALA A 61 4.13 -18.63 4.67
N ARG A 62 3.59 -19.53 3.87
CA ARG A 62 4.30 -20.75 3.45
C ARG A 62 5.44 -20.51 2.46
N GLN A 63 5.47 -19.38 1.77
CA GLN A 63 6.65 -18.99 0.98
C GLN A 63 7.84 -18.64 1.89
N LEU A 64 7.57 -18.03 3.05
CA LEU A 64 8.60 -17.69 4.03
C LEU A 64 8.97 -18.87 4.93
N ALA A 65 7.98 -19.68 5.35
CA ALA A 65 8.13 -20.84 6.20
C ALA A 65 7.27 -22.01 5.66
N PRO A 66 7.82 -22.87 4.77
CA PRO A 66 7.06 -23.92 4.08
C PRO A 66 6.44 -24.97 5.01
N ASP A 67 7.08 -25.25 6.14
CA ASP A 67 6.73 -26.32 7.08
C ASP A 67 5.83 -25.86 8.24
N LEU A 68 5.15 -24.72 8.09
CA LEU A 68 4.21 -24.22 9.11
C LEU A 68 3.10 -25.24 9.39
N THR A 69 2.90 -25.52 10.68
CA THR A 69 1.74 -26.31 11.14
C THR A 69 0.44 -25.59 10.79
N PRO A 70 -0.55 -26.28 10.22
CA PRO A 70 -1.83 -25.68 9.92
C PRO A 70 -2.57 -25.20 11.17
N HIS A 71 -3.26 -24.05 11.03
CA HIS A 71 -4.06 -23.45 12.08
C HIS A 71 -5.43 -23.05 11.55
N ARG A 72 -6.38 -22.88 12.46
CA ARG A 72 -7.62 -22.16 12.18
C ARG A 72 -7.35 -20.64 12.26
N LEU A 73 -7.66 -19.96 11.19
CA LEU A 73 -7.48 -18.54 11.03
C LEU A 73 -8.83 -17.84 10.87
N VAL A 74 -8.99 -16.67 11.49
CA VAL A 74 -10.13 -15.78 11.25
C VAL A 74 -9.61 -14.47 10.67
N VAL A 75 -10.07 -14.13 9.47
CA VAL A 75 -9.68 -12.90 8.76
C VAL A 75 -10.86 -11.94 8.70
N LYS A 76 -10.69 -10.76 9.27
CA LYS A 76 -11.63 -9.64 9.20
C LYS A 76 -10.95 -8.49 8.47
N SER A 77 -11.61 -7.91 7.48
CA SER A 77 -11.04 -6.79 6.72
C SER A 77 -12.11 -5.77 6.37
N ASP A 78 -11.85 -4.52 6.76
CA ASP A 78 -12.62 -3.35 6.32
C ASP A 78 -11.99 -2.69 5.08
N ILE A 79 -10.86 -3.25 4.57
CA ILE A 79 -10.14 -2.72 3.41
C ILE A 79 -10.83 -3.21 2.13
N PRO A 80 -11.33 -2.32 1.27
CA PRO A 80 -11.95 -2.71 0.02
C PRO A 80 -10.94 -3.35 -0.93
N LEU A 81 -11.31 -4.50 -1.50
CA LEU A 81 -10.43 -5.26 -2.39
C LEU A 81 -10.26 -4.59 -3.76
N ALA A 82 -9.03 -4.53 -4.26
CA ALA A 82 -8.67 -4.00 -5.58
C ALA A 82 -9.20 -2.56 -5.83
N ARG A 83 -9.02 -1.67 -4.85
CA ARG A 83 -9.45 -0.27 -4.88
C ARG A 83 -8.32 0.73 -4.58
N GLY A 84 -7.05 0.34 -4.78
CA GLY A 84 -5.91 1.22 -4.55
C GLY A 84 -5.62 1.52 -3.08
N LEU A 85 -6.14 0.72 -2.15
CA LEU A 85 -5.97 0.91 -0.70
C LEU A 85 -5.09 -0.16 -0.03
N GLY A 86 -4.18 -0.77 -0.79
CA GLY A 86 -3.15 -1.67 -0.26
C GLY A 86 -3.68 -2.98 0.32
N SER A 87 -4.87 -3.47 -0.11
CA SER A 87 -5.44 -4.72 0.44
C SER A 87 -4.55 -5.94 0.21
N SER A 88 -3.83 -6.01 -0.93
CA SER A 88 -2.85 -7.06 -1.21
C SER A 88 -1.66 -6.98 -0.26
N SER A 89 -1.08 -5.79 -0.10
CA SER A 89 0.08 -5.55 0.76
C SER A 89 -0.24 -5.80 2.24
N SER A 90 -1.47 -5.45 2.68
CA SER A 90 -1.92 -5.76 4.04
C SER A 90 -2.04 -7.27 4.28
N ALA A 91 -2.59 -8.02 3.32
CA ALA A 91 -2.69 -9.48 3.41
C ALA A 91 -1.31 -10.16 3.30
N LEU A 92 -0.42 -9.63 2.44
CA LEU A 92 0.97 -10.06 2.31
C LEU A 92 1.70 -9.95 3.65
N LEU A 93 1.66 -8.77 4.28
CA LEU A 93 2.30 -8.54 5.58
C LEU A 93 1.68 -9.37 6.69
N ALA A 94 0.35 -9.56 6.70
CA ALA A 94 -0.30 -10.45 7.67
C ALA A 94 0.24 -11.87 7.57
N GLY A 95 0.43 -12.40 6.33
CA GLY A 95 1.00 -13.72 6.09
C GLY A 95 2.47 -13.83 6.52
N LEU A 96 3.30 -12.86 6.15
CA LEU A 96 4.72 -12.85 6.54
C LEU A 96 4.92 -12.72 8.06
N THR A 97 4.14 -11.85 8.71
CA THR A 97 4.16 -11.70 10.17
C THR A 97 3.69 -12.98 10.85
N MET A 98 2.63 -13.63 10.36
CA MET A 98 2.18 -14.93 10.85
C MET A 98 3.31 -15.98 10.77
N ALA A 99 4.00 -16.05 9.63
CA ALA A 99 5.12 -17.00 9.46
C ALA A 99 6.27 -16.69 10.43
N ASN A 100 6.63 -15.42 10.59
CA ASN A 100 7.67 -14.99 11.52
C ASN A 100 7.35 -15.42 12.96
N GLU A 101 6.09 -15.22 13.40
CA GLU A 101 5.63 -15.58 14.74
C GLU A 101 5.57 -17.12 14.93
N LEU A 102 4.89 -17.85 14.04
CA LEU A 102 4.66 -19.27 14.20
C LEU A 102 5.92 -20.10 14.06
N ALA A 103 6.83 -19.74 13.16
CA ALA A 103 8.10 -20.43 12.97
C ALA A 103 9.25 -19.86 13.83
N ASN A 104 8.97 -18.84 14.66
CA ASN A 104 9.96 -18.15 15.50
C ASN A 104 11.24 -17.76 14.71
N LEU A 105 11.04 -17.13 13.52
CA LEU A 105 12.15 -16.79 12.63
C LEU A 105 12.97 -15.61 13.12
N GLN A 106 12.44 -14.81 14.06
CA GLN A 106 13.09 -13.64 14.65
C GLN A 106 13.53 -12.59 13.61
N LEU A 107 12.78 -12.49 12.50
CA LEU A 107 13.03 -11.47 11.49
C LEU A 107 12.68 -10.09 12.03
N THR A 108 13.55 -9.14 11.74
CA THR A 108 13.32 -7.73 12.06
C THR A 108 12.23 -7.11 11.16
N ALA A 109 11.74 -5.93 11.51
CA ALA A 109 10.83 -5.18 10.63
C ALA A 109 11.48 -4.88 9.27
N ASP A 110 12.76 -4.56 9.22
CA ASP A 110 13.51 -4.30 7.99
C ASP A 110 13.67 -5.56 7.13
N ASP A 111 13.85 -6.74 7.75
CA ASP A 111 13.86 -8.02 7.03
C ASP A 111 12.50 -8.30 6.40
N LEU A 112 11.41 -8.13 7.17
CA LEU A 112 10.04 -8.29 6.68
C LEU A 112 9.71 -7.28 5.57
N LEU A 113 10.11 -6.01 5.72
CA LEU A 113 9.96 -4.98 4.69
C LEU A 113 10.65 -5.40 3.40
N THR A 114 11.91 -5.83 3.49
CA THR A 114 12.70 -6.23 2.32
C THR A 114 12.10 -7.45 1.64
N TYR A 115 11.66 -8.44 2.41
CA TYR A 115 11.03 -9.65 1.87
C TYR A 115 9.68 -9.33 1.19
N ALA A 116 8.84 -8.57 1.87
CA ALA A 116 7.54 -8.14 1.35
C ALA A 116 7.68 -7.29 0.08
N THR A 117 8.66 -6.36 0.05
CA THR A 117 8.93 -5.53 -1.13
C THR A 117 9.42 -6.37 -2.33
N LYS A 118 10.21 -7.41 -2.10
CA LYS A 118 10.62 -8.35 -3.18
C LYS A 118 9.41 -9.06 -3.79
N LEU A 119 8.40 -9.40 -3.00
CA LEU A 119 7.18 -10.04 -3.47
C LEU A 119 6.22 -9.08 -4.16
N GLU A 120 6.06 -7.88 -3.63
CA GLU A 120 5.15 -6.84 -4.18
C GLU A 120 5.76 -6.12 -5.39
N GLY A 121 7.09 -5.95 -5.41
CA GLY A 121 7.85 -5.22 -6.43
C GLY A 121 8.10 -3.74 -6.12
N HIS A 122 7.42 -3.18 -5.11
CA HIS A 122 7.56 -1.79 -4.69
C HIS A 122 7.21 -1.61 -3.20
N PRO A 123 7.85 -0.65 -2.48
CA PRO A 123 7.69 -0.49 -1.04
C PRO A 123 6.55 0.42 -0.59
N ASP A 124 5.94 1.20 -1.49
CA ASP A 124 5.06 2.33 -1.19
C ASP A 124 3.76 1.96 -0.43
N ASN A 125 3.28 0.71 -0.55
CA ASN A 125 2.20 0.17 0.28
C ASN A 125 2.74 -0.61 1.47
N VAL A 126 3.79 -1.41 1.26
CA VAL A 126 4.33 -2.30 2.28
C VAL A 126 4.95 -1.53 3.44
N ALA A 127 5.75 -0.51 3.15
CA ALA A 127 6.45 0.26 4.19
C ALA A 127 5.48 0.96 5.15
N PRO A 128 4.48 1.75 4.69
CA PRO A 128 3.52 2.34 5.61
C PRO A 128 2.61 1.32 6.30
N ALA A 129 2.28 0.19 5.65
CA ALA A 129 1.52 -0.88 6.30
C ALA A 129 2.27 -1.51 7.48
N LEU A 130 3.61 -1.58 7.41
CA LEU A 130 4.46 -2.16 8.43
C LEU A 130 4.80 -1.17 9.55
N PHE A 131 5.18 0.06 9.20
CA PHE A 131 5.68 1.06 10.16
C PHE A 131 4.60 2.03 10.65
N GLY A 132 3.47 2.12 9.96
CA GLY A 132 2.46 3.16 10.19
C GLY A 132 2.89 4.53 9.68
N GLY A 133 1.97 5.50 9.76
CA GLY A 133 2.22 6.88 9.34
C GLY A 133 2.56 7.02 7.85
N GLY A 134 3.25 8.10 7.51
CA GLY A 134 3.79 8.33 6.18
C GLY A 134 5.21 7.83 6.06
N VAL A 135 5.55 7.18 4.94
CA VAL A 135 6.88 6.62 4.68
C VAL A 135 7.31 6.95 3.25
N ALA A 136 8.54 7.44 3.12
CA ALA A 136 9.26 7.48 1.85
C ALA A 136 10.22 6.29 1.82
N ALA A 137 10.22 5.51 0.73
CA ALA A 137 11.04 4.32 0.62
C ALA A 137 11.62 4.14 -0.79
N TYR A 138 12.77 3.51 -0.87
CA TYR A 138 13.45 3.15 -2.11
C TYR A 138 13.99 1.72 -2.02
N PHE A 139 13.71 0.92 -3.02
CA PHE A 139 14.21 -0.45 -3.14
C PHE A 139 15.30 -0.52 -4.22
N ASP A 140 16.52 -0.92 -3.84
CA ASP A 140 17.66 -1.05 -4.76
C ASP A 140 17.78 -2.43 -5.43
N GLY A 141 16.78 -3.31 -5.19
CA GLY A 141 16.79 -4.72 -5.62
C GLY A 141 17.26 -5.69 -4.54
N GLN A 142 17.87 -5.21 -3.47
CA GLN A 142 18.35 -6.01 -2.33
C GLN A 142 17.84 -5.50 -0.99
N HIS A 143 17.90 -4.19 -0.77
CA HIS A 143 17.51 -3.51 0.46
C HIS A 143 16.50 -2.42 0.21
N VAL A 144 15.65 -2.18 1.20
CA VAL A 144 14.72 -1.05 1.22
C VAL A 144 15.28 0.01 2.16
N TYR A 145 15.59 1.17 1.61
CA TYR A 145 15.89 2.37 2.38
C TYR A 145 14.58 3.10 2.64
N HIS A 146 14.32 3.49 3.87
CA HIS A 146 13.09 4.18 4.22
C HIS A 146 13.30 5.28 5.24
N ALA A 147 12.41 6.27 5.22
CA ALA A 147 12.37 7.36 6.18
C ALA A 147 10.93 7.79 6.45
N PRO A 148 10.60 8.25 7.66
CA PRO A 148 9.27 8.74 7.97
C PRO A 148 8.99 10.05 7.23
N ILE A 149 7.71 10.24 6.86
CA ILE A 149 7.16 11.51 6.43
C ILE A 149 6.21 11.98 7.53
N HIS A 150 6.39 13.22 7.97
CA HIS A 150 5.53 13.79 9.01
C HIS A 150 4.29 14.44 8.39
N PHE A 151 3.13 14.08 8.94
CA PHE A 151 1.86 14.72 8.66
C PHE A 151 1.31 15.33 9.94
N PRO A 152 0.53 16.43 9.88
CA PRO A 152 -0.13 16.94 11.07
C PRO A 152 -1.09 15.90 11.66
N GLU A 153 -1.26 15.93 12.97
CA GLU A 153 -2.17 15.01 13.68
C GLU A 153 -3.65 15.22 13.29
N ASP A 154 -4.00 16.44 12.88
CA ASP A 154 -5.35 16.82 12.45
C ASP A 154 -5.60 16.67 10.95
N LEU A 155 -4.60 16.22 10.17
CA LEU A 155 -4.78 15.95 8.74
C LEU A 155 -5.75 14.79 8.52
N GLN A 156 -6.75 15.02 7.68
CA GLN A 156 -7.72 14.01 7.29
C GLN A 156 -7.56 13.66 5.80
N PHE A 157 -7.62 12.37 5.51
CA PHE A 157 -7.67 11.86 4.14
C PHE A 157 -9.12 11.50 3.79
N VAL A 158 -9.67 12.16 2.78
CA VAL A 158 -10.98 11.81 2.22
C VAL A 158 -10.75 10.94 1.00
N THR A 159 -11.26 9.70 1.05
CA THR A 159 -11.06 8.73 -0.02
C THR A 159 -12.36 8.52 -0.79
N TYR A 160 -12.33 8.77 -2.09
CA TYR A 160 -13.39 8.35 -3.01
C TYR A 160 -13.06 6.95 -3.54
N ILE A 161 -13.96 6.00 -3.31
CA ILE A 161 -13.79 4.60 -3.71
C ILE A 161 -14.82 4.28 -4.79
N PRO A 162 -14.42 4.18 -6.08
CA PRO A 162 -15.36 3.86 -7.15
C PRO A 162 -15.81 2.39 -7.09
N ASP A 163 -16.97 2.08 -7.66
CA ASP A 163 -17.46 0.69 -7.76
C ASP A 163 -16.63 -0.16 -8.73
N THR A 164 -15.94 0.48 -9.67
CA THR A 164 -15.08 -0.21 -10.64
C THR A 164 -13.76 -0.64 -10.01
N GLN A 165 -13.31 -1.87 -10.32
CA GLN A 165 -12.01 -2.38 -9.91
C GLN A 165 -10.93 -1.95 -10.91
N LEU A 166 -9.77 -1.55 -10.41
CA LEU A 166 -8.57 -1.36 -11.21
C LEU A 166 -7.51 -2.36 -10.76
N LEU A 167 -7.20 -3.30 -11.64
CA LEU A 167 -6.15 -4.28 -11.38
C LEU A 167 -4.76 -3.64 -11.53
N THR A 168 -3.86 -3.88 -10.60
CA THR A 168 -2.48 -3.36 -10.60
C THR A 168 -1.76 -3.66 -11.91
N ALA A 169 -1.93 -4.87 -12.48
CA ALA A 169 -1.30 -5.23 -13.74
C ALA A 169 -1.77 -4.33 -14.91
N ALA A 170 -3.06 -4.01 -14.98
CA ALA A 170 -3.60 -3.12 -16.02
C ALA A 170 -3.10 -1.67 -15.84
N ALA A 171 -3.08 -1.19 -14.59
CA ALA A 171 -2.59 0.14 -14.26
C ALA A 171 -1.09 0.30 -14.56
N ARG A 172 -0.28 -0.74 -14.34
CA ARG A 172 1.15 -0.75 -14.69
C ARG A 172 1.38 -0.85 -16.19
N ALA A 173 0.58 -1.63 -16.92
CA ALA A 173 0.68 -1.73 -18.38
C ALA A 173 0.39 -0.40 -19.11
N ALA A 174 -0.33 0.53 -18.49
CA ALA A 174 -0.61 1.85 -19.04
C ALA A 174 0.58 2.83 -18.92
N LEU A 175 1.60 2.50 -18.13
CA LEU A 175 2.75 3.39 -17.90
C LEU A 175 3.66 3.46 -19.12
N PRO A 176 4.29 4.62 -19.38
CA PRO A 176 5.30 4.73 -20.42
C PRO A 176 6.55 3.92 -20.05
N THR A 177 7.22 3.35 -21.03
CA THR A 177 8.48 2.61 -20.84
C THR A 177 9.67 3.52 -20.59
N GLN A 178 9.56 4.81 -20.89
CA GLN A 178 10.61 5.81 -20.71
C GLN A 178 10.01 7.21 -20.58
N LEU A 179 10.70 8.09 -19.88
CA LEU A 179 10.44 9.52 -19.83
C LEU A 179 11.62 10.28 -20.44
N ASP A 180 11.36 11.42 -21.06
CA ASP A 180 12.44 12.30 -21.48
C ASP A 180 13.19 12.87 -20.26
N PHE A 181 14.47 13.24 -20.48
CA PHE A 181 15.34 13.68 -19.39
C PHE A 181 14.78 14.89 -18.63
N LYS A 182 14.20 15.87 -19.34
CA LYS A 182 13.64 17.09 -18.72
C LYS A 182 12.46 16.74 -17.82
N THR A 183 11.57 15.88 -18.27
CA THR A 183 10.42 15.39 -17.48
C THR A 183 10.91 14.60 -16.26
N SER A 184 11.91 13.73 -16.41
CA SER A 184 12.49 12.95 -15.31
C SER A 184 13.10 13.85 -14.23
N VAL A 185 13.84 14.89 -14.63
CA VAL A 185 14.40 15.89 -13.70
C VAL A 185 13.28 16.63 -12.96
N ALA A 186 12.24 17.06 -13.67
CA ALA A 186 11.08 17.72 -13.06
C ALA A 186 10.37 16.81 -12.07
N ALA A 187 10.13 15.55 -12.42
CA ALA A 187 9.49 14.57 -11.55
C ALA A 187 10.28 14.37 -10.24
N GLY A 188 11.59 14.17 -10.33
CA GLY A 188 12.46 14.07 -9.14
C GLY A 188 12.45 15.32 -8.28
N ALA A 189 12.51 16.52 -8.91
CA ALA A 189 12.47 17.79 -8.18
C ALA A 189 11.14 17.98 -7.44
N ILE A 190 10.00 17.64 -8.06
CA ILE A 190 8.67 17.74 -7.44
C ILE A 190 8.58 16.80 -6.24
N GLY A 191 8.96 15.52 -6.37
CA GLY A 191 8.94 14.56 -5.28
C GLY A 191 9.83 14.96 -4.11
N ASN A 192 11.07 15.40 -4.36
CA ASN A 192 11.99 15.86 -3.34
C ASN A 192 11.46 17.09 -2.59
N THR A 193 10.88 18.04 -3.32
CA THR A 193 10.31 19.26 -2.72
C THR A 193 9.05 18.93 -1.92
N LEU A 194 8.21 17.99 -2.39
CA LEU A 194 7.04 17.53 -1.64
C LEU A 194 7.43 16.96 -0.29
N ILE A 195 8.41 16.05 -0.23
CA ILE A 195 8.87 15.45 1.03
C ILE A 195 9.42 16.53 1.97
N ALA A 196 10.21 17.46 1.44
CA ALA A 196 10.75 18.57 2.23
C ALA A 196 9.65 19.47 2.79
N ALA A 197 8.64 19.82 1.98
CA ALA A 197 7.50 20.63 2.38
C ALA A 197 6.65 19.94 3.46
N LEU A 198 6.35 18.64 3.29
CA LEU A 198 5.61 17.85 4.29
C LEU A 198 6.36 17.82 5.63
N ASN A 199 7.65 17.51 5.63
CA ASN A 199 8.45 17.46 6.85
C ASN A 199 8.68 18.83 7.51
N ALA A 200 8.54 19.92 6.73
CA ALA A 200 8.58 21.30 7.24
C ALA A 200 7.22 21.84 7.69
N ASN A 201 6.14 21.04 7.59
CA ASN A 201 4.75 21.46 7.79
C ASN A 201 4.31 22.59 6.85
N ASP A 202 4.92 22.70 5.66
CA ASP A 202 4.52 23.63 4.60
C ASP A 202 3.46 22.99 3.69
N PHE A 203 2.22 22.93 4.18
CA PHE A 203 1.11 22.33 3.44
C PHE A 203 0.63 23.17 2.27
N GLU A 204 0.87 24.49 2.29
CA GLU A 204 0.55 25.33 1.15
C GLU A 204 1.37 24.93 -0.09
N THR A 205 2.66 24.66 0.09
CA THR A 205 3.50 24.13 -0.98
C THR A 205 3.14 22.66 -1.30
N ALA A 206 2.98 21.82 -0.27
CA ALA A 206 2.76 20.37 -0.45
C ALA A 206 1.50 20.06 -1.26
N LYS A 207 0.36 20.72 -0.99
CA LYS A 207 -0.92 20.47 -1.67
C LYS A 207 -0.85 20.69 -3.19
N HIS A 208 -0.08 21.67 -3.64
CA HIS A 208 0.11 21.92 -5.08
C HIS A 208 1.03 20.88 -5.71
N LEU A 209 2.05 20.43 -4.97
CA LEU A 209 2.99 19.42 -5.47
C LEU A 209 2.37 18.03 -5.55
N ILE A 210 1.43 17.69 -4.66
CA ILE A 210 0.67 16.43 -4.70
C ILE A 210 -0.04 16.26 -6.04
N GLU A 211 -0.56 17.32 -6.65
CA GLU A 211 -1.26 17.29 -7.94
C GLU A 211 -0.33 17.42 -9.15
N ALA A 212 0.97 17.53 -8.94
CA ALA A 212 1.95 17.79 -10.00
C ALA A 212 2.65 16.54 -10.52
N ASP A 213 2.07 15.35 -10.35
CA ASP A 213 2.65 14.09 -10.80
C ASP A 213 3.05 14.11 -12.29
N LYS A 214 4.19 13.46 -12.59
CA LYS A 214 4.75 13.30 -13.94
C LYS A 214 4.95 11.83 -14.32
N PHE A 215 4.72 10.90 -13.41
CA PHE A 215 5.03 9.49 -13.62
C PHE A 215 3.82 8.68 -14.07
N HIS A 216 2.67 8.77 -13.39
CA HIS A 216 1.64 7.77 -13.53
C HIS A 216 0.21 8.28 -13.78
N GLU A 217 -0.20 9.41 -13.20
CA GLU A 217 -1.62 9.85 -13.27
C GLU A 217 -2.06 10.15 -14.70
N SER A 218 -1.23 10.87 -15.46
CA SER A 218 -1.56 11.21 -16.87
C SER A 218 -1.67 9.97 -17.74
N ALA A 219 -0.80 8.98 -17.55
CA ALA A 219 -0.83 7.72 -18.29
C ALA A 219 -2.06 6.85 -17.94
N ARG A 220 -2.52 6.94 -16.70
CA ARG A 220 -3.66 6.19 -16.16
C ARG A 220 -5.00 6.91 -16.28
N GLN A 221 -5.04 8.14 -16.78
CA GLN A 221 -6.25 8.97 -16.84
C GLN A 221 -7.44 8.26 -17.49
N HIS A 222 -7.22 7.47 -18.55
CA HIS A 222 -8.27 6.72 -19.24
C HIS A 222 -8.82 5.55 -18.40
N LEU A 223 -8.08 5.04 -17.43
CA LEU A 223 -8.48 3.98 -16.50
C LEU A 223 -9.22 4.53 -15.27
N VAL A 224 -9.01 5.80 -14.95
CA VAL A 224 -9.59 6.48 -13.77
C VAL A 224 -10.27 7.81 -14.18
N PRO A 225 -11.30 7.76 -15.02
CA PRO A 225 -11.93 8.97 -15.58
C PRO A 225 -12.51 9.89 -14.51
N HIS A 226 -12.81 9.37 -13.33
CA HIS A 226 -13.37 10.14 -12.21
C HIS A 226 -12.35 11.07 -11.56
N LEU A 227 -11.04 10.83 -11.67
CA LEU A 227 -10.01 11.62 -10.98
C LEU A 227 -10.10 13.10 -11.35
N ALA A 228 -10.21 13.43 -12.64
CA ALA A 228 -10.32 14.82 -13.09
C ALA A 228 -11.58 15.51 -12.57
N GLN A 229 -12.73 14.80 -12.55
CA GLN A 229 -13.98 15.34 -12.03
C GLN A 229 -13.91 15.57 -10.51
N ILE A 230 -13.37 14.62 -9.76
CA ILE A 230 -13.19 14.72 -8.31
C ILE A 230 -12.26 15.89 -7.97
N ARG A 231 -11.15 16.03 -8.71
CA ARG A 231 -10.22 17.15 -8.54
C ARG A 231 -10.89 18.51 -8.77
N THR A 232 -11.71 18.62 -9.81
CA THR A 232 -12.49 19.84 -10.06
C THR A 232 -13.45 20.14 -8.91
N LEU A 233 -14.23 19.14 -8.47
CA LEU A 233 -15.15 19.32 -7.34
C LEU A 233 -14.43 19.68 -6.03
N ALA A 234 -13.28 19.07 -5.77
CA ALA A 234 -12.45 19.39 -4.61
C ALA A 234 -11.97 20.86 -4.66
N HIS A 235 -11.48 21.31 -5.82
CA HIS A 235 -11.06 22.71 -6.01
C HIS A 235 -12.21 23.70 -5.82
N ASP A 236 -13.41 23.36 -6.31
CA ASP A 236 -14.62 24.19 -6.11
C ASP A 236 -14.99 24.33 -4.61
N LEU A 237 -14.60 23.36 -3.80
CA LEU A 237 -14.73 23.36 -2.33
C LEU A 237 -13.51 23.96 -1.60
N GLY A 238 -12.51 24.45 -2.33
CA GLY A 238 -11.28 25.00 -1.77
C GLY A 238 -10.27 23.94 -1.30
N ILE A 239 -10.48 22.66 -1.67
CA ILE A 239 -9.59 21.54 -1.32
C ILE A 239 -8.61 21.31 -2.48
N VAL A 240 -7.32 21.41 -2.21
CA VAL A 240 -6.23 21.11 -3.15
C VAL A 240 -5.36 20.00 -2.57
N GLY A 241 -4.84 19.11 -3.42
CA GLY A 241 -4.02 17.97 -3.02
C GLY A 241 -4.70 16.62 -3.30
N THR A 242 -5.46 16.55 -4.38
CA THR A 242 -6.09 15.32 -4.87
C THR A 242 -5.10 14.47 -5.65
N TYR A 243 -5.06 13.16 -5.41
CA TYR A 243 -4.19 12.25 -6.13
C TYR A 243 -4.81 10.86 -6.31
N LEU A 244 -4.25 10.08 -7.23
CA LEU A 244 -4.60 8.67 -7.44
C LEU A 244 -3.82 7.78 -6.46
N SER A 245 -4.54 7.12 -5.56
CA SER A 245 -3.98 6.16 -4.62
C SER A 245 -3.72 4.81 -5.29
N GLY A 246 -2.48 4.33 -5.19
CA GLY A 246 -2.07 3.02 -5.66
C GLY A 246 -2.05 2.88 -7.18
N ALA A 247 -2.34 1.67 -7.63
CA ALA A 247 -2.36 1.29 -9.04
C ALA A 247 -3.72 0.73 -9.42
#